data_a346809a8679c61cb7af3a79a8c40ef7
#
_entry.id   a346809a8679c61cb7af3a79a8c40ef7
#
_cell.length_a   1.000
_cell.length_b   1.000
_cell.length_c   1.000
_cell.angle_alpha   90.00
_cell.angle_beta   90.00
_cell.angle_gamma   90.00
#
_symmetry.space_group_name_H-M   'P 1'
#
loop_
_entity.id
_entity.type
_entity.pdbx_description
1 polymer ?
#
loop_
_entity_poly.entity_id
_entity_poly.type
_entity_poly.pdbx_seq_one_letter_code
_entity_poly.pdbx_strand_id
1 'polypeptide(L)'
;ASKNIVCFDLETTGLDRTKDQIIQISMIKFNPETFEIIDTFDSYVQPVGNYTIGLGAYFKHGIKPENLVGKPHLSDIAEKIIVFFDDCDILGYNSNRFDIPFLKTELNKYGYDIDFTTRKCYDSFKEESRRNGNNLDKTFERYIGHSMIDAGLEAHNSLSDIKATIEIFKHQNAVSPVEPEQMYGEDGVIIDMDFRGEIKPCFTLGKYRQLSIEFVATIDQNYLEWCVSDKCSFIESTKKFIKQYIK
;
A
#
# COMPACT_ATOMS: atom_id res chain seq x y z
N ALA A 1 -3.47 -23.55 10.11
CA ALA A 1 -2.95 -23.25 8.78
C ALA A 1 -2.79 -21.74 8.66
N SER A 2 -1.68 -21.29 8.06
CA SER A 2 -1.44 -19.89 7.76
C SER A 2 -2.45 -19.40 6.73
N LYS A 3 -2.89 -18.14 6.84
CA LYS A 3 -3.73 -17.53 5.80
C LYS A 3 -2.91 -17.37 4.51
N ASN A 4 -3.59 -17.43 3.37
CA ASN A 4 -2.97 -17.01 2.12
C ASN A 4 -2.61 -15.52 2.19
N ILE A 5 -1.66 -15.13 1.37
CA ILE A 5 -1.20 -13.75 1.26
C ILE A 5 -1.55 -13.23 -0.13
N VAL A 6 -2.07 -12.01 -0.19
CA VAL A 6 -2.21 -11.24 -1.43
C VAL A 6 -1.08 -10.21 -1.47
N CYS A 7 -0.21 -10.35 -2.46
CA CYS A 7 0.72 -9.29 -2.82
C CYS A 7 0.08 -8.42 -3.88
N PHE A 8 0.04 -7.11 -3.64
CA PHE A 8 -0.56 -6.19 -4.59
C PHE A 8 0.24 -4.90 -4.76
N ASP A 9 0.03 -4.25 -5.89
CA ASP A 9 0.62 -2.98 -6.24
C ASP A 9 -0.36 -2.17 -7.08
N LEU A 10 -0.31 -0.86 -6.95
CA LEU A 10 -1.13 0.10 -7.68
C LEU A 10 -0.25 1.02 -8.51
N GLU A 11 -0.75 1.36 -9.71
CA GLU A 11 -0.32 2.55 -10.42
C GLU A 11 -1.45 3.57 -10.39
N THR A 12 -1.10 4.84 -10.23
CA THR A 12 -2.05 5.92 -9.99
C THR A 12 -1.75 7.14 -10.87
N THR A 13 -2.69 8.06 -10.96
CA THR A 13 -2.48 9.34 -11.66
C THR A 13 -1.56 10.28 -10.92
N GLY A 14 -1.31 10.06 -9.63
CA GLY A 14 -0.45 10.84 -8.76
C GLY A 14 -0.48 10.34 -7.33
N LEU A 15 0.06 11.10 -6.39
CA LEU A 15 0.28 10.68 -5.01
C LEU A 15 -0.84 11.09 -4.03
N ASP A 16 -1.75 11.95 -4.45
CA ASP A 16 -2.83 12.45 -3.60
C ASP A 16 -4.06 11.53 -3.70
N ARG A 17 -4.22 10.63 -2.72
CA ARG A 17 -5.33 9.66 -2.72
C ARG A 17 -6.72 10.28 -2.67
N THR A 18 -6.85 11.57 -2.33
CA THR A 18 -8.15 12.28 -2.33
C THR A 18 -8.50 12.83 -3.70
N LYS A 19 -7.52 13.12 -4.55
CA LYS A 19 -7.68 13.72 -5.88
C LYS A 19 -7.28 12.79 -7.01
N ASP A 20 -6.26 11.97 -6.78
CA ASP A 20 -5.74 11.04 -7.79
C ASP A 20 -6.52 9.74 -7.80
N GLN A 21 -6.39 8.98 -8.88
CA GLN A 21 -7.14 7.76 -9.11
C GLN A 21 -6.21 6.60 -9.47
N ILE A 22 -6.65 5.39 -9.15
CA ILE A 22 -5.99 4.16 -9.57
C ILE A 22 -6.17 4.00 -11.08
N ILE A 23 -5.08 3.65 -11.78
CA ILE A 23 -5.07 3.36 -13.21
C ILE A 23 -4.57 1.96 -13.55
N GLN A 24 -3.99 1.26 -12.60
CA GLN A 24 -3.70 -0.17 -12.69
C GLN A 24 -3.70 -0.79 -11.30
N ILE A 25 -4.22 -1.99 -11.20
CA ILE A 25 -4.13 -2.83 -10.01
C ILE A 25 -3.65 -4.22 -10.42
N SER A 26 -2.63 -4.70 -9.73
CA SER A 26 -2.12 -6.06 -9.89
C SER A 26 -2.10 -6.76 -8.55
N MET A 27 -2.55 -8.01 -8.53
CA MET A 27 -2.65 -8.82 -7.32
C MET A 27 -2.21 -10.25 -7.62
N ILE A 28 -1.43 -10.84 -6.73
CA ILE A 28 -1.10 -12.27 -6.73
C ILE A 28 -1.43 -12.83 -5.35
N LYS A 29 -2.23 -13.88 -5.33
CA LYS A 29 -2.51 -14.68 -4.13
C LYS A 29 -1.60 -15.89 -4.10
N PHE A 30 -0.95 -16.13 -2.98
CA PHE A 30 -0.04 -17.26 -2.81
C PHE A 30 -0.14 -17.87 -1.41
N ASN A 31 0.27 -19.13 -1.31
CA ASN A 31 0.42 -19.81 -0.03
C ASN A 31 1.78 -19.44 0.59
N PRO A 32 1.83 -18.89 1.81
CA PRO A 32 3.09 -18.44 2.42
C PRO A 32 4.02 -19.58 2.87
N GLU A 33 3.52 -20.80 2.99
CA GLU A 33 4.32 -21.96 3.39
C GLU A 33 5.03 -22.59 2.19
N THR A 34 4.34 -22.67 1.05
CA THR A 34 4.86 -23.32 -0.18
C THR A 34 5.31 -22.33 -1.23
N PHE A 35 4.88 -21.07 -1.15
CA PHE A 35 5.01 -20.02 -2.18
C PHE A 35 4.35 -20.35 -3.51
N GLU A 36 3.46 -21.34 -3.51
CA GLU A 36 2.63 -21.66 -4.68
C GLU A 36 1.65 -20.52 -4.95
N ILE A 37 1.61 -20.07 -6.21
CA ILE A 37 0.66 -19.05 -6.68
C ILE A 37 -0.71 -19.72 -6.87
N ILE A 38 -1.72 -19.15 -6.20
CA ILE A 38 -3.10 -19.65 -6.20
C ILE A 38 -3.92 -18.94 -7.27
N ASP A 39 -3.77 -17.61 -7.37
CA ASP A 39 -4.53 -16.79 -8.31
C ASP A 39 -3.79 -15.49 -8.64
N THR A 40 -4.07 -14.94 -9.81
CA THR A 40 -3.47 -13.68 -10.29
C THR A 40 -4.56 -12.81 -10.92
N PHE A 41 -4.54 -11.54 -10.60
CA PHE A 41 -5.40 -10.52 -11.21
C PHE A 41 -4.54 -9.31 -11.61
N ASP A 42 -4.69 -8.86 -12.85
CA ASP A 42 -4.01 -7.68 -13.37
C ASP A 42 -4.97 -6.92 -14.29
N SER A 43 -5.20 -5.65 -14.00
CA SER A 43 -6.12 -4.84 -14.79
C SER A 43 -5.71 -3.37 -14.83
N TYR A 44 -5.72 -2.79 -16.02
CA TYR A 44 -5.84 -1.35 -16.16
C TYR A 44 -7.21 -0.89 -15.65
N VAL A 45 -7.25 0.33 -15.16
CA VAL A 45 -8.48 0.97 -14.65
C VAL A 45 -8.64 2.31 -15.33
N GLN A 46 -9.79 2.52 -15.98
CA GLN A 46 -10.11 3.81 -16.56
C GLN A 46 -10.61 4.76 -15.47
N PRO A 47 -9.93 5.90 -15.24
CA PRO A 47 -10.39 6.89 -14.29
C PRO A 47 -11.73 7.50 -14.70
N VAL A 48 -12.45 8.06 -13.74
CA VAL A 48 -13.71 8.76 -13.97
C VAL A 48 -13.51 10.28 -14.10
N GLY A 49 -14.38 10.93 -14.85
CA GLY A 49 -14.34 12.38 -15.02
C GLY A 49 -13.13 12.87 -15.81
N ASN A 50 -12.86 14.17 -15.68
CA ASN A 50 -11.66 14.77 -16.23
C ASN A 50 -10.49 14.51 -15.31
N TYR A 51 -9.42 13.93 -15.85
CA TYR A 51 -8.21 13.62 -15.09
C TYR A 51 -6.96 13.92 -15.92
N THR A 52 -5.86 14.10 -15.23
CA THR A 52 -4.53 14.17 -15.81
C THR A 52 -3.61 13.19 -15.08
N ILE A 53 -2.68 12.58 -15.81
CA ILE A 53 -1.62 11.79 -15.20
C ILE A 53 -0.48 12.74 -14.89
N GLY A 54 -0.09 12.84 -13.62
CA GLY A 54 1.03 13.67 -13.20
C GLY A 54 2.34 13.23 -13.86
N LEU A 55 3.22 14.18 -14.20
CA LEU A 55 4.49 13.86 -14.86
C LEU A 55 5.34 12.88 -14.05
N GLY A 56 5.40 13.05 -12.73
CA GLY A 56 6.14 12.13 -11.86
C GLY A 56 5.60 10.71 -11.91
N ALA A 57 4.28 10.55 -11.95
CA ALA A 57 3.63 9.25 -12.10
C ALA A 57 3.92 8.65 -13.48
N TYR A 58 3.74 9.45 -14.54
CA TYR A 58 4.03 9.01 -15.91
C TYR A 58 5.49 8.56 -16.11
N PHE A 59 6.45 9.31 -15.61
CA PHE A 59 7.86 8.91 -15.69
C PHE A 59 8.15 7.61 -14.94
N LYS A 60 7.35 7.29 -13.92
CA LYS A 60 7.51 6.05 -13.17
C LYS A 60 6.91 4.84 -13.89
N HIS A 61 5.66 4.92 -14.36
CA HIS A 61 4.94 3.77 -14.90
C HIS A 61 4.72 3.77 -16.42
N GLY A 62 4.89 4.93 -17.09
CA GLY A 62 4.75 5.03 -18.54
C GLY A 62 3.35 4.85 -19.11
N ILE A 63 2.32 4.76 -18.27
CA ILE A 63 0.93 4.57 -18.71
C ILE A 63 0.38 5.90 -19.21
N LYS A 64 -0.20 5.87 -20.41
CA LYS A 64 -0.80 7.04 -21.07
C LYS A 64 -2.33 6.97 -20.99
N PRO A 65 -3.05 8.11 -21.04
CA PRO A 65 -4.51 8.13 -21.06
C PRO A 65 -5.12 7.23 -22.15
N GLU A 66 -4.49 7.16 -23.31
CA GLU A 66 -4.93 6.30 -24.42
C GLU A 66 -4.91 4.81 -24.10
N ASN A 67 -4.04 4.37 -23.18
CA ASN A 67 -3.96 2.98 -22.72
C ASN A 67 -5.17 2.60 -21.85
N LEU A 68 -5.87 3.58 -21.30
CA LEU A 68 -6.95 3.39 -20.34
C LEU A 68 -8.34 3.47 -20.98
N VAL A 69 -8.44 3.92 -22.22
CA VAL A 69 -9.71 4.01 -22.95
C VAL A 69 -10.32 2.62 -23.12
N GLY A 70 -11.60 2.47 -22.75
CA GLY A 70 -12.33 1.21 -22.85
C GLY A 70 -11.97 0.18 -21.76
N LYS A 71 -11.09 0.53 -20.82
CA LYS A 71 -10.79 -0.31 -19.66
C LYS A 71 -11.89 -0.17 -18.61
N PRO A 72 -12.06 -1.16 -17.73
CA PRO A 72 -13.07 -1.09 -16.68
C PRO A 72 -12.78 0.09 -15.73
N HIS A 73 -13.84 0.70 -15.22
CA HIS A 73 -13.75 1.61 -14.07
C HIS A 73 -13.53 0.81 -12.78
N LEU A 74 -13.02 1.46 -11.75
CA LEU A 74 -12.80 0.78 -10.47
C LEU A 74 -14.10 0.21 -9.91
N SER A 75 -15.22 0.90 -10.06
CA SER A 75 -16.55 0.42 -9.67
C SER A 75 -16.95 -0.90 -10.34
N ASP A 76 -16.47 -1.16 -11.55
CA ASP A 76 -16.78 -2.39 -12.29
C ASP A 76 -16.02 -3.61 -11.75
N ILE A 77 -14.86 -3.41 -11.17
CA ILE A 77 -13.97 -4.47 -10.65
C ILE A 77 -13.88 -4.50 -9.12
N ALA A 78 -14.53 -3.57 -8.44
CA ALA A 78 -14.42 -3.43 -6.99
C ALA A 78 -14.83 -4.72 -6.26
N GLU A 79 -15.93 -5.36 -6.65
CA GLU A 79 -16.38 -6.61 -6.04
C GLU A 79 -15.36 -7.74 -6.22
N LYS A 80 -14.75 -7.86 -7.41
CA LYS A 80 -13.68 -8.83 -7.67
C LYS A 80 -12.47 -8.58 -6.78
N ILE A 81 -12.12 -7.31 -6.56
CA ILE A 81 -11.03 -6.93 -5.66
C ILE A 81 -11.34 -7.37 -4.23
N ILE A 82 -12.54 -7.07 -3.73
CA ILE A 82 -12.98 -7.48 -2.39
C ILE A 82 -12.88 -9.00 -2.21
N VAL A 83 -13.42 -9.76 -3.16
CA VAL A 83 -13.39 -11.23 -3.14
C VAL A 83 -11.96 -11.76 -3.20
N PHE A 84 -11.09 -11.12 -3.98
CA PHE A 84 -9.69 -11.52 -4.09
C PHE A 84 -8.94 -11.42 -2.76
N PHE A 85 -9.22 -10.39 -1.96
CA PHE A 85 -8.63 -10.20 -0.64
C PHE A 85 -9.29 -11.03 0.47
N ASP A 86 -10.40 -11.72 0.21
CA ASP A 86 -11.15 -12.41 1.25
C ASP A 86 -10.28 -13.41 2.03
N ASP A 87 -10.33 -13.31 3.36
CA ASP A 87 -9.56 -14.10 4.33
C ASP A 87 -8.04 -14.22 4.03
N CYS A 88 -7.44 -13.17 3.45
CA CYS A 88 -6.02 -13.12 3.15
C CYS A 88 -5.29 -12.07 3.98
N ASP A 89 -4.04 -12.34 4.30
CA ASP A 89 -3.06 -11.36 4.75
C ASP A 89 -2.48 -10.60 3.53
N ILE A 90 -1.72 -9.55 3.78
CA ILE A 90 -1.27 -8.60 2.76
C ILE A 90 0.26 -8.58 2.68
N LEU A 91 0.77 -8.48 1.47
CA LEU A 91 2.19 -8.19 1.21
C LEU A 91 2.29 -7.05 0.20
N GLY A 92 3.27 -6.18 0.40
CA GLY A 92 3.64 -5.18 -0.59
C GLY A 92 5.05 -4.65 -0.40
N TYR A 93 5.41 -3.71 -1.25
CA TYR A 93 6.67 -2.96 -1.17
C TYR A 93 6.35 -1.48 -0.97
N ASN A 94 6.50 -0.98 0.24
CA ASN A 94 6.01 0.31 0.71
C ASN A 94 4.47 0.46 0.69
N SER A 95 3.76 -0.67 0.66
CA SER A 95 2.30 -0.70 0.51
C SER A 95 1.56 -0.17 1.74
N ASN A 96 2.10 -0.38 2.94
CA ASN A 96 1.42 0.05 4.16
C ASN A 96 1.25 1.57 4.25
N ARG A 97 2.12 2.33 3.59
CA ARG A 97 2.07 3.79 3.55
C ARG A 97 1.35 4.37 2.34
N PHE A 98 1.33 3.64 1.23
CA PHE A 98 0.80 4.15 -0.03
C PHE A 98 -0.36 3.32 -0.56
N ASP A 99 -0.12 2.08 -0.98
CA ASP A 99 -1.11 1.28 -1.71
C ASP A 99 -2.33 0.95 -0.86
N ILE A 100 -2.15 0.56 0.40
CA ILE A 100 -3.26 0.23 1.30
C ILE A 100 -4.19 1.43 1.52
N PRO A 101 -3.70 2.59 1.99
CA PRO A 101 -4.57 3.76 2.16
C PRO A 101 -5.19 4.23 0.85
N PHE A 102 -4.46 4.15 -0.25
CA PHE A 102 -4.96 4.58 -1.56
C PHE A 102 -6.11 3.69 -2.04
N LEU A 103 -5.92 2.37 -2.01
CA LEU A 103 -6.95 1.40 -2.40
C LEU A 103 -8.21 1.55 -1.54
N LYS A 104 -8.04 1.66 -0.23
CA LYS A 104 -9.16 1.84 0.68
C LYS A 104 -9.96 3.11 0.39
N THR A 105 -9.28 4.24 0.23
CA THR A 105 -9.93 5.51 -0.09
C THR A 105 -10.70 5.43 -1.42
N GLU A 106 -10.12 4.84 -2.44
CA GLU A 106 -10.75 4.69 -3.75
C GLU A 106 -11.96 3.76 -3.71
N LEU A 107 -11.86 2.60 -3.05
CA LEU A 107 -12.99 1.68 -2.91
C LEU A 107 -14.14 2.28 -2.11
N ASN A 108 -13.84 3.04 -1.07
CA ASN A 108 -14.86 3.70 -0.24
C ASN A 108 -15.71 4.69 -1.03
N LYS A 109 -15.18 5.33 -2.07
CA LYS A 109 -15.93 6.23 -2.96
C LYS A 109 -17.10 5.52 -3.65
N TYR A 110 -17.00 4.20 -3.83
CA TYR A 110 -18.00 3.38 -4.51
C TYR A 110 -18.79 2.47 -3.54
N GLY A 111 -18.68 2.71 -2.22
CA GLY A 111 -19.40 1.96 -1.22
C GLY A 111 -18.79 0.60 -0.86
N TYR A 112 -17.56 0.33 -1.29
CA TYR A 112 -16.82 -0.88 -0.93
C TYR A 112 -15.78 -0.60 0.13
N ASP A 113 -15.50 -1.61 0.94
CA ASP A 113 -14.52 -1.52 2.01
C ASP A 113 -13.75 -2.83 2.20
N ILE A 114 -12.47 -2.69 2.60
CA ILE A 114 -11.62 -3.78 3.07
C ILE A 114 -11.08 -3.37 4.43
N ASP A 115 -11.31 -4.20 5.43
CA ASP A 115 -10.72 -3.98 6.75
C ASP A 115 -9.28 -4.53 6.76
N PHE A 116 -8.31 -3.63 6.68
CA PHE A 116 -6.89 -3.97 6.77
C PHE A 116 -6.40 -4.11 8.22
N THR A 117 -7.18 -3.64 9.21
CA THR A 117 -6.79 -3.68 10.63
C THR A 117 -6.82 -5.09 11.22
N THR A 118 -7.57 -6.00 10.62
CA THR A 118 -7.70 -7.41 11.03
C THR A 118 -6.70 -8.34 10.33
N ARG A 119 -5.86 -7.81 9.45
CA ARG A 119 -4.94 -8.54 8.60
C ARG A 119 -3.49 -8.28 8.98
N LYS A 120 -2.64 -9.26 8.82
CA LYS A 120 -1.19 -9.06 8.87
C LYS A 120 -0.76 -8.37 7.58
N CYS A 121 -0.05 -7.26 7.71
CA CYS A 121 0.44 -6.47 6.58
C CYS A 121 1.96 -6.51 6.57
N TYR A 122 2.51 -7.32 5.67
CA TYR A 122 3.94 -7.44 5.46
C TYR A 122 4.41 -6.39 4.46
N ASP A 123 5.53 -5.73 4.77
CA ASP A 123 6.12 -4.71 3.91
C ASP A 123 7.62 -4.96 3.73
N SER A 124 7.97 -5.53 2.57
CA SER A 124 9.36 -5.89 2.26
C SER A 124 10.29 -4.68 2.11
N PHE A 125 9.77 -3.51 1.74
CA PHE A 125 10.53 -2.26 1.71
C PHE A 125 10.99 -1.86 3.12
N LYS A 126 10.12 -1.98 4.10
CA LYS A 126 10.41 -1.60 5.47
C LYS A 126 11.46 -2.53 6.09
N GLU A 127 11.32 -3.81 5.83
CA GLU A 127 12.30 -4.81 6.27
C GLU A 127 13.68 -4.51 5.69
N GLU A 128 13.74 -4.18 4.40
CA GLU A 128 14.99 -3.86 3.72
C GLU A 128 15.60 -2.53 4.21
N SER A 129 14.77 -1.53 4.49
CA SER A 129 15.23 -0.23 5.00
C SER A 129 15.97 -0.32 6.33
N ARG A 130 15.63 -1.32 7.13
CA ARG A 130 16.36 -1.61 8.40
C ARG A 130 17.75 -2.15 8.16
N ARG A 131 18.00 -2.78 7.02
CA ARG A 131 19.23 -3.52 6.72
C ARG A 131 20.19 -2.74 5.83
N ASN A 132 19.78 -2.16 4.69
CA ASN A 132 20.71 -1.79 3.64
C ASN A 132 20.32 -0.64 2.68
N GLY A 133 19.24 0.05 2.80
CA GLY A 133 18.77 1.00 1.77
C GLY A 133 18.12 0.32 0.55
N ASN A 134 17.29 1.00 -0.24
CA ASN A 134 15.96 0.51 -0.52
C ASN A 134 15.39 1.01 -1.83
N ASN A 135 15.81 0.36 -2.85
CA ASN A 135 15.15 0.43 -4.14
C ASN A 135 14.77 -1.01 -4.52
N LEU A 136 13.56 -1.22 -5.04
CA LEU A 136 13.06 -2.57 -5.35
C LEU A 136 14.01 -3.33 -6.27
N ASP A 137 14.48 -2.70 -7.34
CA ASP A 137 15.37 -3.33 -8.30
C ASP A 137 16.72 -3.72 -7.69
N LYS A 138 17.33 -2.81 -6.90
CA LYS A 138 18.58 -3.10 -6.18
C LYS A 138 18.39 -4.15 -5.10
N THR A 139 17.25 -4.14 -4.41
CA THR A 139 16.91 -5.15 -3.40
C THR A 139 16.73 -6.51 -4.05
N PHE A 140 16.03 -6.57 -5.18
CA PHE A 140 15.87 -7.80 -5.96
C PHE A 140 17.24 -8.36 -6.39
N GLU A 141 18.11 -7.54 -6.96
CA GLU A 141 19.45 -7.95 -7.37
C GLU A 141 20.26 -8.49 -6.19
N ARG A 142 20.17 -7.86 -5.04
CA ARG A 142 20.88 -8.30 -3.82
C ARG A 142 20.48 -9.69 -3.36
N TYR A 143 19.17 -9.99 -3.36
CA TYR A 143 18.67 -11.29 -2.88
C TYR A 143 18.71 -12.38 -3.95
N ILE A 144 18.49 -12.03 -5.21
CA ILE A 144 18.32 -12.99 -6.29
C ILE A 144 19.65 -13.21 -7.07
N GLY A 145 20.56 -12.23 -7.05
CA GLY A 145 21.87 -12.30 -7.68
C GLY A 145 21.92 -11.77 -9.11
N HIS A 146 20.80 -11.31 -9.67
CA HIS A 146 20.74 -10.64 -10.98
C HIS A 146 19.60 -9.62 -10.98
N SER A 147 19.56 -8.74 -11.98
CA SER A 147 18.55 -7.68 -12.09
C SER A 147 17.15 -8.21 -12.40
N MET A 148 16.13 -7.39 -12.17
CA MET A 148 14.76 -7.70 -12.58
C MET A 148 14.65 -7.92 -14.08
N ILE A 149 15.34 -7.12 -14.90
CA ILE A 149 15.37 -7.26 -16.36
C ILE A 149 15.93 -8.63 -16.76
N ASP A 150 17.02 -9.08 -16.17
CA ASP A 150 17.61 -10.40 -16.42
C ASP A 150 16.69 -11.54 -16.01
N ALA A 151 15.79 -11.29 -15.05
CA ALA A 151 14.74 -12.24 -14.66
C ALA A 151 13.49 -12.18 -15.56
N GLY A 152 13.48 -11.33 -16.60
CA GLY A 152 12.31 -11.11 -17.45
C GLY A 152 11.22 -10.25 -16.81
N LEU A 153 11.55 -9.47 -15.79
CA LEU A 153 10.64 -8.56 -15.08
C LEU A 153 10.93 -7.11 -15.51
N GLU A 154 9.88 -6.38 -15.81
CA GLU A 154 9.94 -4.98 -16.18
C GLU A 154 9.66 -4.11 -14.95
N ALA A 155 10.66 -3.36 -14.48
CA ALA A 155 10.50 -2.43 -13.36
C ALA A 155 9.42 -1.39 -13.65
N HIS A 156 8.68 -0.98 -12.61
CA HIS A 156 7.54 -0.08 -12.70
C HIS A 156 6.34 -0.59 -13.53
N ASN A 157 6.32 -1.89 -13.82
CA ASN A 157 5.13 -2.62 -14.18
C ASN A 157 4.59 -3.30 -12.92
N SER A 158 3.35 -3.02 -12.54
CA SER A 158 2.83 -3.45 -11.23
C SER A 158 2.84 -4.97 -11.06
N LEU A 159 2.54 -5.75 -12.10
CA LEU A 159 2.60 -7.21 -12.02
C LEU A 159 4.04 -7.71 -11.85
N SER A 160 5.01 -7.15 -12.58
CA SER A 160 6.43 -7.47 -12.42
C SER A 160 6.95 -7.07 -11.05
N ASP A 161 6.56 -5.91 -10.55
CA ASP A 161 6.98 -5.41 -9.23
C ASP A 161 6.47 -6.32 -8.10
N ILE A 162 5.23 -6.83 -8.18
CA ILE A 162 4.73 -7.76 -7.17
C ILE A 162 5.37 -9.15 -7.26
N LYS A 163 5.69 -9.65 -8.45
CA LYS A 163 6.48 -10.88 -8.61
C LYS A 163 7.85 -10.74 -7.96
N ALA A 164 8.53 -9.62 -8.19
CA ALA A 164 9.80 -9.31 -7.56
C ALA A 164 9.67 -9.22 -6.02
N THR A 165 8.60 -8.60 -5.52
CA THR A 165 8.33 -8.46 -4.09
C THR A 165 8.12 -9.82 -3.42
N ILE A 166 7.39 -10.74 -4.04
CA ILE A 166 7.20 -12.10 -3.52
C ILE A 166 8.52 -12.85 -3.42
N GLU A 167 9.38 -12.76 -4.44
CA GLU A 167 10.71 -13.40 -4.40
C GLU A 167 11.59 -12.80 -3.30
N ILE A 168 11.59 -11.47 -3.12
CA ILE A 168 12.30 -10.82 -2.02
C ILE A 168 11.78 -11.30 -0.68
N PHE A 169 10.45 -11.32 -0.49
CA PHE A 169 9.82 -11.78 0.75
C PHE A 169 10.19 -13.22 1.09
N LYS A 170 10.20 -14.09 0.09
CA LYS A 170 10.64 -15.50 0.24
C LYS A 170 12.07 -15.58 0.76
N HIS A 171 13.00 -14.82 0.19
CA HIS A 171 14.39 -14.81 0.61
C HIS A 171 14.59 -14.15 1.97
N GLN A 172 13.87 -13.07 2.27
CA GLN A 172 13.90 -12.44 3.58
C GLN A 172 13.46 -13.42 4.67
N ASN A 173 12.36 -14.15 4.46
CA ASN A 173 11.89 -15.16 5.41
C ASN A 173 12.84 -16.34 5.58
N ALA A 174 13.60 -16.71 4.55
CA ALA A 174 14.59 -17.77 4.64
C ALA A 174 15.78 -17.38 5.57
N VAL A 175 16.09 -16.09 5.65
CA VAL A 175 17.13 -15.57 6.54
C VAL A 175 16.59 -15.36 7.97
N SER A 176 15.45 -14.69 8.08
CA SER A 176 14.76 -14.41 9.35
C SER A 176 13.29 -14.09 9.03
N PRO A 177 12.32 -14.58 9.80
CA PRO A 177 10.91 -14.23 9.59
C PRO A 177 10.69 -12.72 9.50
N VAL A 178 9.97 -12.30 8.48
CA VAL A 178 9.54 -10.91 8.34
C VAL A 178 8.32 -10.70 9.23
N GLU A 179 8.42 -9.73 10.13
CA GLU A 179 7.32 -9.41 11.02
C GLU A 179 6.27 -8.55 10.32
N PRO A 180 4.99 -8.90 10.42
CA PRO A 180 3.92 -8.09 9.88
C PRO A 180 3.69 -6.84 10.71
N GLU A 181 3.15 -5.81 10.09
CA GLU A 181 2.66 -4.64 10.78
C GLU A 181 1.14 -4.73 11.01
N GLN A 182 0.69 -4.07 12.07
CA GLN A 182 -0.71 -3.85 12.28
C GLN A 182 -1.10 -2.45 11.81
N MET A 183 -2.12 -2.37 10.96
CA MET A 183 -2.68 -1.09 10.54
C MET A 183 -3.63 -0.56 11.62
N TYR A 184 -3.53 0.74 11.90
CA TYR A 184 -4.40 1.44 12.83
C TYR A 184 -5.21 2.50 12.10
N GLY A 185 -6.50 2.57 12.40
CA GLY A 185 -7.39 3.56 11.82
C GLY A 185 -7.58 3.45 10.31
N GLU A 186 -7.11 2.39 9.70
CA GLU A 186 -7.30 1.98 8.29
C GLU A 186 -6.70 2.94 7.26
N ASP A 187 -6.66 4.25 7.54
CA ASP A 187 -6.15 5.27 6.64
C ASP A 187 -5.35 6.32 7.42
N GLY A 188 -4.23 6.75 6.87
CA GLY A 188 -3.43 7.84 7.40
C GLY A 188 -2.62 7.53 8.66
N VAL A 189 -2.81 6.36 9.29
CA VAL A 189 -2.10 5.94 10.50
C VAL A 189 -1.63 4.50 10.37
N ILE A 190 -0.36 4.25 10.65
CA ILE A 190 0.23 2.91 10.76
C ILE A 190 1.15 2.84 11.98
N ILE A 191 1.44 1.62 12.43
CA ILE A 191 2.56 1.40 13.35
C ILE A 191 3.87 1.52 12.56
N ASP A 192 4.72 2.45 12.97
CA ASP A 192 6.01 2.69 12.35
C ASP A 192 7.03 3.15 13.38
N MET A 193 8.29 3.17 12.99
CA MET A 193 9.34 3.78 13.79
C MET A 193 9.20 5.30 13.69
N ASP A 194 9.02 5.95 14.83
CA ASP A 194 9.01 7.39 14.90
C ASP A 194 10.44 7.99 14.78
N PHE A 195 10.54 9.31 14.81
CA PHE A 195 11.83 10.00 14.70
C PHE A 195 12.79 9.74 15.90
N ARG A 196 12.30 9.16 16.98
CA ARG A 196 13.11 8.74 18.15
C ARG A 196 13.53 7.27 18.10
N GLY A 197 13.12 6.55 17.05
CA GLY A 197 13.37 5.12 16.91
C GLY A 197 12.41 4.22 17.69
N GLU A 198 11.29 4.77 18.18
CA GLU A 198 10.24 4.01 18.87
C GLU A 198 9.16 3.53 17.91
N ILE A 199 8.69 2.30 18.09
CA ILE A 199 7.59 1.75 17.28
C ILE A 199 6.24 2.22 17.86
N LYS A 200 5.56 3.08 17.15
CA LYS A 200 4.31 3.74 17.58
C LYS A 200 3.36 3.99 16.41
N PRO A 201 2.07 4.24 16.67
CA PRO A 201 1.17 4.77 15.65
C PRO A 201 1.64 6.12 15.12
N CYS A 202 1.93 6.18 13.82
CA CYS A 202 2.44 7.36 13.14
C CYS A 202 1.51 7.80 12.01
N PHE A 203 1.50 9.11 11.72
CA PHE A 203 0.84 9.62 10.52
C PHE A 203 1.59 9.18 9.26
N THR A 204 0.84 8.76 8.24
CA THR A 204 1.39 8.37 6.94
C THR A 204 1.40 9.50 5.93
N LEU A 205 0.70 10.59 6.22
CA LEU A 205 0.56 11.74 5.33
C LEU A 205 0.26 13.02 6.11
N GLY A 206 0.23 14.13 5.39
CA GLY A 206 -0.05 15.46 5.95
C GLY A 206 1.14 16.14 6.61
N LYS A 207 0.84 17.19 7.35
CA LYS A 207 1.83 18.06 8.02
C LYS A 207 2.81 17.30 8.92
N TYR A 208 2.32 16.26 9.59
CA TYR A 208 3.09 15.49 10.56
C TYR A 208 3.39 14.06 10.10
N ARG A 209 3.52 13.87 8.79
CA ARG A 209 3.93 12.59 8.22
C ARG A 209 5.18 12.03 8.93
N GLN A 210 5.15 10.74 9.27
CA GLN A 210 6.21 10.00 9.96
C GLN A 210 6.41 10.36 11.44
N LEU A 211 5.61 11.26 11.99
CA LEU A 211 5.61 11.52 13.42
C LEU A 211 4.52 10.70 14.11
N SER A 212 4.83 10.25 15.34
CA SER A 212 3.84 9.52 16.13
C SER A 212 2.68 10.45 16.54
N ILE A 213 1.49 9.88 16.62
CA ILE A 213 0.31 10.63 17.10
C ILE A 213 0.55 11.12 18.52
N GLU A 214 1.18 10.29 19.37
CA GLU A 214 1.53 10.66 20.73
C GLU A 214 2.43 11.91 20.79
N PHE A 215 3.45 11.99 19.93
CA PHE A 215 4.31 13.17 19.86
C PHE A 215 3.56 14.39 19.35
N VAL A 216 2.76 14.26 18.30
CA VAL A 216 1.93 15.37 17.78
C VAL A 216 0.95 15.86 18.85
N ALA A 217 0.41 14.97 19.68
CA ALA A 217 -0.43 15.33 20.80
C ALA A 217 0.28 16.25 21.83
N THR A 218 1.59 16.17 21.93
CA THR A 218 2.37 17.06 22.81
C THR A 218 2.67 18.42 22.22
N ILE A 219 2.65 18.56 20.89
CA ILE A 219 3.09 19.79 20.21
C ILE A 219 1.97 20.53 19.49
N ASP A 220 0.90 19.86 19.07
CA ASP A 220 -0.18 20.46 18.28
C ASP A 220 -1.53 19.73 18.48
N GLN A 221 -2.19 19.97 19.58
CA GLN A 221 -3.53 19.44 19.86
C GLN A 221 -4.56 19.92 18.83
N ASN A 222 -4.44 21.15 18.35
CA ASN A 222 -5.35 21.71 17.33
C ASN A 222 -5.29 20.90 16.02
N TYR A 223 -4.12 20.38 15.66
CA TYR A 223 -4.00 19.50 14.50
C TYR A 223 -4.77 18.19 14.69
N LEU A 224 -4.70 17.58 15.87
CA LEU A 224 -5.47 16.38 16.17
C LEU A 224 -6.99 16.63 16.15
N GLU A 225 -7.42 17.76 16.70
CA GLU A 225 -8.83 18.21 16.63
C GLU A 225 -9.28 18.39 15.17
N TRP A 226 -8.43 19.00 14.34
CA TRP A 226 -8.70 19.11 12.91
C TRP A 226 -8.78 17.75 12.24
N CYS A 227 -7.88 16.80 12.56
CA CYS A 227 -7.89 15.43 12.01
C CYS A 227 -9.21 14.69 12.28
N VAL A 228 -9.87 14.95 13.40
CA VAL A 228 -11.15 14.30 13.76
C VAL A 228 -12.38 15.07 13.31
N SER A 229 -12.20 16.28 12.75
CA SER A 229 -13.29 17.11 12.25
C SER A 229 -13.80 16.67 10.89
N ASP A 230 -14.96 17.19 10.50
CA ASP A 230 -15.54 16.96 9.16
C ASP A 230 -14.72 17.57 8.02
N LYS A 231 -13.77 18.47 8.34
CA LYS A 231 -12.86 19.07 7.37
C LYS A 231 -11.71 18.15 6.96
N CYS A 232 -11.44 17.11 7.73
CA CYS A 232 -10.40 16.13 7.43
C CYS A 232 -11.01 14.93 6.72
N SER A 233 -10.34 14.47 5.67
CA SER A 233 -10.77 13.33 4.85
C SER A 233 -10.51 11.95 5.45
N PHE A 234 -9.97 11.89 6.67
CA PHE A 234 -9.79 10.60 7.35
C PHE A 234 -11.14 9.93 7.57
N ILE A 235 -11.15 8.61 7.43
CA ILE A 235 -12.34 7.80 7.69
C ILE A 235 -12.65 7.75 9.19
N GLU A 236 -13.88 7.39 9.55
CA GLU A 236 -14.36 7.42 10.93
C GLU A 236 -13.55 6.55 11.89
N SER A 237 -13.05 5.40 11.45
CA SER A 237 -12.21 4.53 12.28
C SER A 237 -10.88 5.20 12.65
N THR A 238 -10.25 5.91 11.71
CA THR A 238 -9.04 6.70 11.96
C THR A 238 -9.31 7.85 12.91
N LYS A 239 -10.39 8.59 12.69
CA LYS A 239 -10.81 9.69 13.58
C LYS A 239 -11.07 9.18 15.01
N LYS A 240 -11.77 8.07 15.14
CA LYS A 240 -12.02 7.43 16.43
C LYS A 240 -10.72 7.03 17.14
N PHE A 241 -9.75 6.52 16.39
CA PHE A 241 -8.44 6.18 16.94
C PHE A 241 -7.68 7.42 17.41
N ILE A 242 -7.63 8.49 16.60
CA ILE A 242 -6.94 9.75 16.95
C ILE A 242 -7.58 10.44 18.17
N LYS A 243 -8.90 10.33 18.35
CA LYS A 243 -9.62 10.91 19.50
C LYS A 243 -9.05 10.48 20.85
N GLN A 244 -8.43 9.30 20.94
CA GLN A 244 -7.81 8.81 22.17
C GLN A 244 -6.64 9.67 22.65
N TYR A 245 -6.04 10.46 21.77
CA TYR A 245 -4.89 11.31 22.04
C TYR A 245 -5.26 12.79 22.26
N ILE A 246 -6.51 13.17 22.05
CA ILE A 246 -7.01 14.52 22.30
C ILE A 246 -7.32 14.66 23.80
N LYS A 247 -6.78 15.69 24.40
CA LYS A 247 -6.93 16.01 25.85
C LYS A 247 -8.08 16.97 26.08
#